data_65aa5b32b605247b08fe1426e441d4d0
#
_entry.id   65aa5b32b605247b08fe1426e441d4d0
#
_cell.length_a   1.000
_cell.length_b   1.000
_cell.length_c   1.000
_cell.angle_alpha   90.00
_cell.angle_beta   90.00
_cell.angle_gamma   90.00
#
_symmetry.space_group_name_H-M   'P 1'
#
loop_
_entity.id
_entity.type
_entity.pdbx_description
1 polymer ?
#
loop_
_entity_poly.entity_id
_entity_poly.type
_entity_poly.pdbx_seq_one_letter_code
_entity_poly.pdbx_strand_id
1 'polypeptide(L)'
;MALFQPFSVSGKTAIITGAGINLAFAELLLSRNCNVVFADLELRPEAKDIISKYQSDGKSQASFIRTDVTSWSDLSKMFSFALETYGDFDIVCPGAGVYEPHWSNFWHPPGSSESRDALEENHYKLLDINLTHPIRATQMAISHWLYPRPPAKGSKFNSAPPKVSLSNPKRVVHISSVAGQIPVFRAPLYGASKFGISGFIRCLTQLEPRFGVRVNGVAPGVVRTPLWTEHPEKLMNVDAAQDAWVTPQEVAQAMLQCVEENEYFGGTILEVGAGHTRKVKVYNDPGPNMDPSGGIITSNSALGDDEVIDWLHEEAIWGAQD
;
A
#
# COMPACT_ATOMS: atom_id res chain seq x y z
N MET A 1 -7.61 24.62 21.44
CA MET A 1 -6.98 23.52 20.67
C MET A 1 -7.26 22.24 21.41
N ALA A 2 -8.06 21.32 20.85
CA ALA A 2 -8.19 19.99 21.41
C ALA A 2 -6.82 19.32 21.27
N LEU A 3 -6.19 18.97 22.39
CA LEU A 3 -4.94 18.21 22.40
C LEU A 3 -5.27 16.82 21.84
N PHE A 4 -4.86 16.55 20.59
CA PHE A 4 -4.92 15.20 20.07
C PHE A 4 -4.11 14.31 21.00
N GLN A 5 -4.74 13.29 21.55
CA GLN A 5 -4.04 12.26 22.33
C GLN A 5 -3.04 11.57 21.40
N PRO A 6 -1.79 11.33 21.85
CA PRO A 6 -0.84 10.56 21.05
C PRO A 6 -1.43 9.20 20.71
N PHE A 7 -1.45 8.85 19.42
CA PHE A 7 -1.87 7.52 19.01
C PHE A 7 -0.72 6.54 19.25
N SER A 8 -0.99 5.44 19.91
CA SER A 8 -0.04 4.33 20.06
C SER A 8 -0.58 3.09 19.40
N VAL A 9 0.26 2.36 18.68
CA VAL A 9 -0.11 1.08 18.06
C VAL A 9 -0.24 -0.05 19.09
N SER A 10 0.26 0.13 20.29
CA SER A 10 0.19 -0.90 21.34
C SER A 10 -1.24 -1.21 21.75
N GLY A 11 -1.60 -2.49 21.72
CA GLY A 11 -2.95 -2.98 22.02
C GLY A 11 -3.95 -2.75 20.87
N LYS A 12 -3.51 -2.28 19.70
CA LYS A 12 -4.32 -2.05 18.52
C LYS A 12 -4.34 -3.27 17.59
N THR A 13 -5.23 -3.23 16.60
CA THR A 13 -5.30 -4.24 15.53
C THR A 13 -5.16 -3.56 14.17
N ALA A 14 -4.26 -4.10 13.35
CA ALA A 14 -4.02 -3.64 11.99
C ALA A 14 -4.48 -4.69 10.96
N ILE A 15 -5.10 -4.24 9.87
CA ILE A 15 -5.37 -5.03 8.67
C ILE A 15 -4.38 -4.57 7.60
N ILE A 16 -3.64 -5.51 7.03
CA ILE A 16 -2.60 -5.22 6.02
C ILE A 16 -2.85 -6.10 4.80
N THR A 17 -3.07 -5.48 3.64
CA THR A 17 -3.11 -6.20 2.37
C THR A 17 -1.75 -6.20 1.69
N GLY A 18 -1.35 -7.35 1.14
CA GLY A 18 -0.06 -7.53 0.48
C GLY A 18 1.11 -7.71 1.46
N ALA A 19 1.87 -8.79 1.31
CA ALA A 19 2.97 -9.16 2.20
C ALA A 19 4.38 -8.89 1.59
N GLY A 20 4.51 -7.91 0.69
CA GLY A 20 5.79 -7.46 0.14
C GLY A 20 6.49 -6.47 1.08
N ILE A 21 6.51 -5.18 0.73
CA ILE A 21 7.04 -4.10 1.58
C ILE A 21 6.36 -4.12 2.97
N ASN A 22 5.07 -4.40 2.99
CA ASN A 22 4.25 -4.37 4.20
C ASN A 22 4.61 -5.46 5.21
N LEU A 23 5.37 -6.49 4.83
CA LEU A 23 5.85 -7.51 5.77
C LEU A 23 6.70 -6.88 6.88
N ALA A 24 7.60 -5.97 6.53
CA ALA A 24 8.42 -5.25 7.51
C ALA A 24 7.56 -4.34 8.42
N PHE A 25 6.52 -3.72 7.89
CA PHE A 25 5.59 -2.93 8.70
C PHE A 25 4.77 -3.82 9.64
N ALA A 26 4.30 -4.96 9.16
CA ALA A 26 3.59 -5.93 9.99
C ALA A 26 4.46 -6.45 11.15
N GLU A 27 5.71 -6.82 10.88
CA GLU A 27 6.65 -7.26 11.91
C GLU A 27 6.94 -6.15 12.93
N LEU A 28 7.11 -4.90 12.46
CA LEU A 28 7.30 -3.74 13.32
C LEU A 28 6.09 -3.52 14.25
N LEU A 29 4.86 -3.61 13.72
CA LEU A 29 3.63 -3.49 14.50
C LEU A 29 3.51 -4.62 15.55
N LEU A 30 3.75 -5.86 15.16
CA LEU A 30 3.73 -7.02 16.06
C LEU A 30 4.75 -6.86 17.20
N SER A 31 5.96 -6.39 16.89
CA SER A 31 6.99 -6.13 17.89
C SER A 31 6.61 -5.03 18.90
N ARG A 32 5.67 -4.15 18.51
CA ARG A 32 5.12 -3.06 19.34
C ARG A 32 3.78 -3.40 19.98
N ASN A 33 3.47 -4.68 20.10
CA ASN A 33 2.24 -5.15 20.75
C ASN A 33 0.95 -4.76 20.00
N CYS A 34 0.99 -4.73 18.67
CA CYS A 34 -0.17 -4.55 17.79
C CYS A 34 -0.52 -5.89 17.13
N ASN A 35 -1.80 -6.27 17.12
CA ASN A 35 -2.24 -7.43 16.36
C ASN A 35 -2.24 -7.12 14.86
N VAL A 36 -1.98 -8.14 14.04
CA VAL A 36 -1.95 -7.97 12.58
C VAL A 36 -2.77 -9.07 11.88
N VAL A 37 -3.69 -8.63 11.03
CA VAL A 37 -4.34 -9.47 10.03
C VAL A 37 -3.61 -9.30 8.71
N PHE A 38 -2.96 -10.36 8.24
CA PHE A 38 -2.41 -10.43 6.90
C PHE A 38 -3.50 -10.83 5.91
N ALA A 39 -3.67 -10.07 4.85
CA ALA A 39 -4.61 -10.35 3.76
C ALA A 39 -3.86 -10.36 2.43
N ASP A 40 -3.75 -11.52 1.80
CA ASP A 40 -3.06 -11.70 0.53
C ASP A 40 -3.66 -12.89 -0.22
N LEU A 41 -3.33 -13.04 -1.49
CA LEU A 41 -3.68 -14.24 -2.26
C LEU A 41 -3.01 -15.50 -1.70
N GLU A 42 -1.74 -15.36 -1.30
CA GLU A 42 -0.92 -16.41 -0.71
C GLU A 42 0.18 -15.80 0.17
N LEU A 43 0.53 -16.49 1.24
CA LEU A 43 1.65 -16.10 2.10
C LEU A 43 2.98 -16.63 1.56
N ARG A 44 3.95 -15.74 1.44
CA ARG A 44 5.35 -16.11 1.22
C ARG A 44 5.93 -16.81 2.47
N PRO A 45 7.02 -17.60 2.33
CA PRO A 45 7.65 -18.28 3.46
C PRO A 45 7.95 -17.36 4.63
N GLU A 46 8.52 -16.19 4.37
CA GLU A 46 8.90 -15.20 5.40
C GLU A 46 7.68 -14.70 6.20
N ALA A 47 6.54 -14.53 5.53
CA ALA A 47 5.30 -14.15 6.18
C ALA A 47 4.72 -15.30 7.03
N LYS A 48 4.84 -16.55 6.57
CA LYS A 48 4.45 -17.74 7.35
C LYS A 48 5.27 -17.86 8.63
N ASP A 49 6.57 -17.60 8.55
CA ASP A 49 7.47 -17.62 9.71
C ASP A 49 7.07 -16.57 10.75
N ILE A 50 6.77 -15.34 10.31
CA ILE A 50 6.30 -14.28 11.19
C ILE A 50 4.97 -14.68 11.85
N ILE A 51 4.00 -15.16 11.08
CA ILE A 51 2.72 -15.59 11.63
C ILE A 51 2.93 -16.70 12.67
N SER A 52 3.75 -17.71 12.36
CA SER A 52 4.04 -18.81 13.26
C SER A 52 4.65 -18.32 14.59
N LYS A 53 5.54 -17.33 14.54
CA LYS A 53 6.17 -16.71 15.69
C LYS A 53 5.17 -16.00 16.62
N TYR A 54 4.09 -15.46 16.05
CA TYR A 54 3.09 -14.66 16.78
C TYR A 54 1.71 -15.35 16.89
N GLN A 55 1.65 -16.68 16.77
CA GLN A 55 0.41 -17.47 16.94
C GLN A 55 0.07 -17.81 18.40
N SER A 56 1.06 -17.84 19.29
CA SER A 56 0.88 -18.24 20.68
C SER A 56 0.58 -17.04 21.59
N ASP A 57 0.10 -17.29 22.82
CA ASP A 57 -0.38 -16.35 23.84
C ASP A 57 0.59 -15.22 24.24
N GLY A 58 1.13 -14.52 23.22
CA GLY A 58 1.92 -13.31 23.38
C GLY A 58 1.04 -12.07 23.54
N LYS A 59 1.71 -10.90 23.69
CA LYS A 59 1.04 -9.59 23.78
C LYS A 59 0.42 -9.15 22.45
N SER A 60 0.85 -9.70 21.32
CA SER A 60 0.32 -9.45 19.98
C SER A 60 0.17 -10.76 19.20
N GLN A 61 -0.80 -10.81 18.31
CA GLN A 61 -1.11 -11.97 17.50
C GLN A 61 -1.12 -11.62 16.01
N ALA A 62 -0.68 -12.58 15.18
CA ALA A 62 -0.76 -12.52 13.74
C ALA A 62 -1.75 -13.56 13.22
N SER A 63 -2.57 -13.18 12.26
CA SER A 63 -3.51 -14.07 11.58
C SER A 63 -3.49 -13.82 10.09
N PHE A 64 -3.98 -14.78 9.31
CA PHE A 64 -4.04 -14.69 7.85
C PHE A 64 -5.43 -15.00 7.34
N ILE A 65 -5.84 -14.25 6.33
CA ILE A 65 -7.00 -14.56 5.52
C ILE A 65 -6.65 -14.42 4.03
N ARG A 66 -6.95 -15.46 3.24
CA ARG A 66 -6.81 -15.37 1.80
C ARG A 66 -7.78 -14.31 1.26
N THR A 67 -7.25 -13.35 0.52
CA THR A 67 -7.99 -12.19 0.01
C THR A 67 -7.52 -11.85 -1.39
N ASP A 68 -8.42 -11.90 -2.35
CA ASP A 68 -8.24 -11.21 -3.63
C ASP A 68 -8.71 -9.77 -3.46
N VAL A 69 -7.78 -8.83 -3.52
CA VAL A 69 -8.09 -7.42 -3.29
C VAL A 69 -8.96 -6.80 -4.39
N THR A 70 -9.06 -7.42 -5.55
CA THR A 70 -9.96 -7.00 -6.64
C THR A 70 -11.40 -7.46 -6.40
N SER A 71 -11.62 -8.42 -5.50
CA SER A 71 -12.93 -8.90 -5.09
C SER A 71 -13.47 -8.11 -3.89
N TRP A 72 -14.50 -7.31 -4.08
CA TRP A 72 -15.15 -6.58 -2.99
C TRP A 72 -15.78 -7.52 -1.96
N SER A 73 -16.20 -8.72 -2.37
CA SER A 73 -16.68 -9.77 -1.46
C SER A 73 -15.55 -10.27 -0.54
N ASP A 74 -14.34 -10.45 -1.08
CA ASP A 74 -13.20 -10.88 -0.28
C ASP A 74 -12.72 -9.75 0.66
N LEU A 75 -12.77 -8.50 0.22
CA LEU A 75 -12.54 -7.36 1.12
C LEU A 75 -13.56 -7.36 2.28
N SER A 76 -14.84 -7.62 2.00
CA SER A 76 -15.85 -7.71 3.07
C SER A 76 -15.56 -8.86 4.06
N LYS A 77 -15.13 -10.03 3.56
CA LYS A 77 -14.72 -11.16 4.40
C LYS A 77 -13.49 -10.82 5.25
N MET A 78 -12.53 -10.09 4.68
CA MET A 78 -11.32 -9.64 5.39
C MET A 78 -11.67 -8.77 6.60
N PHE A 79 -12.54 -7.79 6.44
CA PHE A 79 -13.00 -6.95 7.56
C PHE A 79 -13.79 -7.76 8.59
N SER A 80 -14.71 -8.63 8.16
CA SER A 80 -15.46 -9.52 9.05
C SER A 80 -14.54 -10.43 9.87
N PHE A 81 -13.53 -11.01 9.22
CA PHE A 81 -12.52 -11.85 9.88
C PHE A 81 -11.75 -11.10 10.97
N ALA A 82 -11.36 -9.85 10.73
CA ALA A 82 -10.68 -9.02 11.73
C ALA A 82 -11.57 -8.78 12.96
N LEU A 83 -12.87 -8.49 12.74
CA LEU A 83 -13.84 -8.30 13.81
C LEU A 83 -14.11 -9.59 14.59
N GLU A 84 -14.25 -10.72 13.92
CA GLU A 84 -14.47 -12.01 14.55
C GLU A 84 -13.26 -12.48 15.37
N THR A 85 -12.05 -12.15 14.90
CA THR A 85 -10.79 -12.57 15.51
C THR A 85 -10.37 -11.67 16.68
N TYR A 86 -10.49 -10.35 16.51
CA TYR A 86 -9.94 -9.35 17.44
C TYR A 86 -10.98 -8.41 18.05
N GLY A 87 -12.22 -8.42 17.56
CA GLY A 87 -13.32 -7.59 18.06
C GLY A 87 -13.37 -6.18 17.49
N ASP A 88 -12.26 -5.64 17.04
CA ASP A 88 -12.12 -4.32 16.40
C ASP A 88 -10.86 -4.30 15.53
N PHE A 89 -10.74 -3.26 14.71
CA PHE A 89 -9.50 -2.90 14.04
C PHE A 89 -9.32 -1.38 14.05
N ASP A 90 -8.08 -0.93 14.15
CA ASP A 90 -7.72 0.47 14.38
C ASP A 90 -6.90 1.06 13.25
N ILE A 91 -6.19 0.20 12.50
CA ILE A 91 -5.26 0.57 11.45
C ILE A 91 -5.59 -0.26 10.20
N VAL A 92 -5.65 0.40 9.04
CA VAL A 92 -5.77 -0.27 7.75
C VAL A 92 -4.64 0.18 6.85
N CYS A 93 -3.86 -0.80 6.34
CA CYS A 93 -2.85 -0.58 5.33
C CYS A 93 -3.25 -1.32 4.05
N PRO A 94 -3.96 -0.66 3.11
CA PRO A 94 -4.33 -1.26 1.84
C PRO A 94 -3.14 -1.16 0.87
N GLY A 95 -2.12 -2.00 1.09
CA GLY A 95 -0.82 -1.89 0.47
C GLY A 95 -0.48 -2.96 -0.57
N ALA A 96 -1.41 -3.88 -0.90
CA ALA A 96 -1.23 -4.76 -2.03
C ALA A 96 -1.09 -3.96 -3.33
N GLY A 97 -0.11 -4.31 -4.14
CA GLY A 97 0.16 -3.60 -5.38
C GLY A 97 1.14 -4.33 -6.28
N VAL A 98 1.10 -3.99 -7.56
CA VAL A 98 1.98 -4.51 -8.62
C VAL A 98 2.64 -3.35 -9.36
N TYR A 99 3.82 -3.60 -9.95
CA TYR A 99 4.54 -2.64 -10.79
C TYR A 99 4.37 -3.02 -12.26
N GLU A 100 3.32 -2.54 -12.87
CA GLU A 100 2.92 -2.67 -14.28
C GLU A 100 3.46 -3.93 -14.97
N PRO A 101 2.97 -5.14 -14.62
CA PRO A 101 3.42 -6.39 -15.22
C PRO A 101 2.87 -6.52 -16.65
N HIS A 102 3.52 -7.30 -17.51
CA HIS A 102 3.09 -7.47 -18.92
C HIS A 102 1.62 -7.88 -19.07
N TRP A 103 1.09 -8.64 -18.11
CA TRP A 103 -0.30 -9.10 -18.14
C TRP A 103 -1.34 -8.01 -17.82
N SER A 104 -0.95 -6.82 -17.32
CA SER A 104 -1.78 -5.62 -17.18
C SER A 104 -0.89 -4.40 -17.32
N ASN A 105 -0.73 -3.91 -18.55
CA ASN A 105 0.31 -2.98 -18.94
C ASN A 105 -0.19 -2.09 -20.07
N PHE A 106 0.08 -0.81 -20.00
CA PHE A 106 -0.35 0.13 -21.04
C PHE A 106 0.28 -0.19 -22.41
N TRP A 107 1.53 -0.65 -22.41
CA TRP A 107 2.29 -0.99 -23.62
C TRP A 107 1.97 -2.39 -24.18
N HIS A 108 1.19 -3.20 -23.44
CA HIS A 108 0.61 -4.47 -23.87
C HIS A 108 -0.92 -4.37 -23.77
N PRO A 109 -1.56 -3.71 -24.74
CA PRO A 109 -2.99 -3.39 -24.65
C PRO A 109 -3.87 -4.63 -24.57
N PRO A 110 -5.10 -4.51 -24.06
CA PRO A 110 -6.09 -5.58 -24.09
C PRO A 110 -6.22 -6.17 -25.51
N GLY A 111 -6.24 -7.50 -25.61
CA GLY A 111 -6.23 -8.22 -26.89
C GLY A 111 -4.83 -8.60 -27.40
N SER A 112 -3.75 -8.03 -26.90
CA SER A 112 -2.40 -8.52 -27.18
C SER A 112 -2.11 -9.85 -26.48
N SER A 113 -1.13 -10.63 -27.00
CA SER A 113 -0.85 -11.99 -26.53
C SER A 113 -0.46 -12.10 -25.05
N GLU A 114 0.12 -11.06 -24.47
CA GLU A 114 0.58 -11.04 -23.07
C GLU A 114 -0.47 -10.43 -22.11
N SER A 115 -1.41 -9.66 -22.64
CA SER A 115 -2.43 -9.03 -21.81
C SER A 115 -3.43 -10.03 -21.24
N ARG A 116 -3.75 -9.87 -19.96
CA ARG A 116 -4.88 -10.55 -19.30
C ARG A 116 -6.02 -9.60 -18.99
N ASP A 117 -5.88 -8.32 -19.37
CA ASP A 117 -6.98 -7.37 -19.36
C ASP A 117 -7.88 -7.70 -20.54
N ALA A 118 -9.14 -8.03 -20.25
CA ALA A 118 -10.09 -8.43 -21.29
C ALA A 118 -10.82 -7.19 -21.85
N LEU A 119 -11.07 -7.19 -23.16
CA LEU A 119 -11.78 -6.09 -23.82
C LEU A 119 -13.18 -5.87 -23.25
N GLU A 120 -13.86 -6.96 -22.88
CA GLU A 120 -15.23 -6.95 -22.39
C GLU A 120 -15.35 -6.52 -20.91
N GLU A 121 -14.25 -6.56 -20.15
CA GLU A 121 -14.25 -6.20 -18.72
C GLU A 121 -14.19 -4.67 -18.52
N ASN A 122 -13.73 -3.90 -19.51
CA ASN A 122 -13.67 -2.43 -19.50
C ASN A 122 -12.84 -1.84 -18.34
N HIS A 123 -11.82 -2.54 -17.88
CA HIS A 123 -10.92 -2.09 -16.81
C HIS A 123 -9.51 -2.68 -16.96
N TYR A 124 -8.55 -2.10 -16.26
CA TYR A 124 -7.19 -2.61 -16.12
C TYR A 124 -7.02 -3.25 -14.74
N LYS A 125 -6.64 -4.52 -14.67
CA LYS A 125 -6.43 -5.24 -13.40
C LYS A 125 -5.39 -4.56 -12.50
N LEU A 126 -4.38 -3.93 -13.09
CA LEU A 126 -3.43 -3.11 -12.34
C LEU A 126 -4.13 -1.98 -11.58
N LEU A 127 -5.05 -1.25 -12.23
CA LEU A 127 -5.79 -0.17 -11.58
C LEU A 127 -6.72 -0.70 -10.47
N ASP A 128 -7.31 -1.87 -10.67
CA ASP A 128 -8.12 -2.50 -9.63
C ASP A 128 -7.29 -2.82 -8.39
N ILE A 129 -6.08 -3.35 -8.57
CA ILE A 129 -5.18 -3.67 -7.47
C ILE A 129 -4.62 -2.39 -6.83
N ASN A 130 -4.07 -1.48 -7.62
CA ASN A 130 -3.26 -0.37 -7.11
C ASN A 130 -4.06 0.88 -6.73
N LEU A 131 -5.29 1.05 -7.25
CA LEU A 131 -6.10 2.24 -7.06
C LEU A 131 -7.51 1.92 -6.51
N THR A 132 -8.28 1.09 -7.21
CA THR A 132 -9.67 0.79 -6.80
C THR A 132 -9.72 0.09 -5.44
N HIS A 133 -8.88 -0.94 -5.24
CA HIS A 133 -8.79 -1.66 -3.97
C HIS A 133 -8.47 -0.74 -2.78
N PRO A 134 -7.38 0.07 -2.76
CA PRO A 134 -7.09 0.89 -1.60
C PRO A 134 -8.15 1.96 -1.34
N ILE A 135 -8.78 2.51 -2.37
CA ILE A 135 -9.93 3.41 -2.22
C ILE A 135 -11.10 2.67 -1.55
N ARG A 136 -11.46 1.49 -2.07
CA ARG A 136 -12.57 0.70 -1.54
C ARG A 136 -12.31 0.21 -0.11
N ALA A 137 -11.14 -0.29 0.18
CA ALA A 137 -10.76 -0.73 1.53
C ALA A 137 -10.83 0.44 2.54
N THR A 138 -10.38 1.64 2.15
CA THR A 138 -10.50 2.85 2.97
C THR A 138 -11.96 3.22 3.22
N GLN A 139 -12.80 3.19 2.19
CA GLN A 139 -14.23 3.47 2.32
C GLN A 139 -14.91 2.50 3.27
N MET A 140 -14.62 1.21 3.16
CA MET A 140 -15.18 0.16 4.04
C MET A 140 -14.73 0.34 5.48
N ALA A 141 -13.44 0.66 5.71
CA ALA A 141 -12.92 0.95 7.04
C ALA A 141 -13.63 2.15 7.68
N ILE A 142 -13.74 3.26 6.96
CA ILE A 142 -14.44 4.47 7.44
C ILE A 142 -15.91 4.16 7.76
N SER A 143 -16.61 3.43 6.89
CA SER A 143 -18.00 3.04 7.10
C SER A 143 -18.15 2.23 8.39
N HIS A 144 -17.26 1.24 8.59
CA HIS A 144 -17.27 0.42 9.80
C HIS A 144 -16.99 1.26 11.06
N TRP A 145 -16.00 2.15 11.04
CA TRP A 145 -15.64 2.98 12.19
C TRP A 145 -16.70 4.01 12.56
N LEU A 146 -17.42 4.55 11.57
CA LEU A 146 -18.52 5.49 11.80
C LEU A 146 -19.81 4.80 12.25
N TYR A 147 -20.05 3.58 11.76
CA TYR A 147 -21.27 2.80 12.02
C TYR A 147 -20.91 1.36 12.39
N PRO A 148 -20.22 1.17 13.54
CA PRO A 148 -19.78 -0.16 13.94
C PRO A 148 -20.96 -1.07 14.20
N ARG A 149 -20.83 -2.32 13.74
CA ARG A 149 -21.81 -3.38 13.94
C ARG A 149 -21.19 -4.47 14.81
N PRO A 150 -22.00 -5.16 15.62
CA PRO A 150 -21.51 -6.32 16.35
C PRO A 150 -21.04 -7.39 15.35
N PRO A 151 -20.00 -8.16 15.69
CA PRO A 151 -19.59 -9.32 14.91
C PRO A 151 -20.73 -10.34 14.73
N ALA A 152 -20.55 -11.26 13.78
CA ALA A 152 -21.55 -12.30 13.50
C ALA A 152 -21.90 -13.11 14.75
N LYS A 153 -23.12 -13.64 14.79
CA LYS A 153 -23.57 -14.52 15.90
C LYS A 153 -22.61 -15.71 16.03
N GLY A 154 -22.17 -15.96 17.24
CA GLY A 154 -21.20 -17.03 17.55
C GLY A 154 -19.75 -16.55 17.67
N SER A 155 -19.45 -15.28 17.38
CA SER A 155 -18.17 -14.67 17.72
C SER A 155 -18.00 -14.61 19.24
N LYS A 156 -16.73 -14.63 19.69
CA LYS A 156 -16.37 -14.38 21.10
C LYS A 156 -16.66 -12.93 21.56
N PHE A 157 -16.91 -12.02 20.62
CA PHE A 157 -17.27 -10.63 20.87
C PHE A 157 -18.77 -10.42 20.62
N ASN A 158 -19.50 -9.96 21.64
CA ASN A 158 -20.95 -9.85 21.61
C ASN A 158 -21.48 -8.42 21.44
N SER A 159 -20.59 -7.43 21.39
CA SER A 159 -20.93 -6.01 21.24
C SER A 159 -20.22 -5.39 20.06
N ALA A 160 -20.83 -4.35 19.48
CA ALA A 160 -20.15 -3.53 18.49
C ALA A 160 -18.92 -2.83 19.11
N PRO A 161 -17.81 -2.69 18.36
CA PRO A 161 -16.67 -1.92 18.82
C PRO A 161 -17.03 -0.45 19.02
N PRO A 162 -16.23 0.30 19.79
CA PRO A 162 -16.47 1.73 20.00
C PRO A 162 -16.41 2.51 18.69
N LYS A 163 -17.37 3.42 18.50
CA LYS A 163 -17.37 4.33 17.36
C LYS A 163 -16.10 5.18 17.35
N VAL A 164 -15.58 5.46 16.15
CA VAL A 164 -14.47 6.39 15.96
C VAL A 164 -14.81 7.79 16.47
N SER A 165 -13.84 8.45 17.08
CA SER A 165 -13.92 9.82 17.58
C SER A 165 -12.51 10.39 17.76
N LEU A 166 -12.41 11.66 18.15
CA LEU A 166 -11.12 12.28 18.50
C LEU A 166 -10.43 11.59 19.70
N SER A 167 -11.22 10.95 20.59
CA SER A 167 -10.70 10.18 21.73
C SER A 167 -10.51 8.68 21.43
N ASN A 168 -11.06 8.19 20.32
CA ASN A 168 -10.86 6.83 19.79
C ASN A 168 -10.47 6.93 18.30
N PRO A 169 -9.28 7.48 17.99
CA PRO A 169 -8.88 7.74 16.61
C PRO A 169 -8.51 6.46 15.86
N LYS A 170 -8.64 6.52 14.53
CA LYS A 170 -8.33 5.42 13.61
C LYS A 170 -7.35 5.88 12.53
N ARG A 171 -6.66 4.94 11.88
CA ARG A 171 -5.56 5.22 10.95
C ARG A 171 -5.68 4.45 9.64
N VAL A 172 -5.41 5.13 8.53
CA VAL A 172 -5.16 4.49 7.23
C VAL A 172 -3.80 4.93 6.73
N VAL A 173 -2.97 3.98 6.29
CA VAL A 173 -1.66 4.25 5.69
C VAL A 173 -1.58 3.61 4.32
N HIS A 174 -1.50 4.44 3.29
CA HIS A 174 -1.37 4.00 1.90
C HIS A 174 0.09 3.88 1.46
N ILE A 175 0.33 2.99 0.50
CA ILE A 175 1.60 2.88 -0.22
C ILE A 175 1.46 3.58 -1.57
N SER A 176 1.95 4.83 -1.66
CA SER A 176 2.19 5.51 -2.92
C SER A 176 3.57 5.12 -3.48
N SER A 177 4.24 6.02 -4.15
CA SER A 177 5.59 5.87 -4.71
C SER A 177 6.10 7.25 -5.13
N VAL A 178 7.41 7.37 -5.36
CA VAL A 178 7.97 8.51 -6.10
C VAL A 178 7.38 8.62 -7.52
N ALA A 179 6.92 7.50 -8.10
CA ALA A 179 6.14 7.48 -9.33
C ALA A 179 4.76 8.18 -9.23
N GLY A 180 4.34 8.61 -8.05
CA GLY A 180 3.21 9.51 -7.83
C GLY A 180 3.61 10.99 -7.79
N GLN A 181 4.85 11.33 -8.13
CA GLN A 181 5.41 12.68 -8.13
C GLN A 181 6.06 13.06 -9.47
N ILE A 182 6.55 12.06 -10.22
CA ILE A 182 7.20 12.23 -11.52
C ILE A 182 6.54 11.31 -12.56
N PRO A 183 6.57 11.69 -13.85
CA PRO A 183 6.13 10.79 -14.92
C PRO A 183 7.05 9.56 -14.99
N VAL A 184 6.44 8.40 -15.26
CA VAL A 184 7.16 7.14 -15.47
C VAL A 184 6.72 6.58 -16.81
N PHE A 185 7.49 6.85 -17.87
CA PHE A 185 7.14 6.49 -19.24
C PHE A 185 6.99 4.96 -19.41
N ARG A 186 7.91 4.19 -18.82
CA ARG A 186 7.87 2.74 -18.88
C ARG A 186 6.62 2.11 -18.23
N ALA A 187 6.00 2.79 -17.26
CA ALA A 187 4.90 2.24 -16.45
C ALA A 187 3.81 3.29 -16.22
N PRO A 188 3.09 3.72 -17.28
CA PRO A 188 2.13 4.83 -17.19
C PRO A 188 0.90 4.50 -16.36
N LEU A 189 0.39 3.24 -16.37
CA LEU A 189 -0.73 2.83 -15.51
C LEU A 189 -0.31 2.81 -14.04
N TYR A 190 0.91 2.32 -13.75
CA TYR A 190 1.46 2.38 -12.40
C TYR A 190 1.60 3.82 -11.92
N GLY A 191 2.22 4.68 -12.73
CA GLY A 191 2.34 6.10 -12.44
C GLY A 191 0.97 6.73 -12.16
N ALA A 192 0.01 6.55 -13.05
CA ALA A 192 -1.36 7.05 -12.88
C ALA A 192 -1.98 6.56 -11.56
N SER A 193 -1.81 5.28 -11.22
CA SER A 193 -2.32 4.73 -9.94
C SER A 193 -1.68 5.41 -8.73
N LYS A 194 -0.38 5.70 -8.77
CA LYS A 194 0.36 6.31 -7.65
C LYS A 194 0.10 7.81 -7.52
N PHE A 195 -0.07 8.53 -8.64
CA PHE A 195 -0.62 9.90 -8.63
C PHE A 195 -2.04 9.91 -8.05
N GLY A 196 -2.90 8.98 -8.48
CA GLY A 196 -4.27 8.83 -7.99
C GLY A 196 -4.32 8.61 -6.48
N ILE A 197 -3.53 7.70 -5.94
CA ILE A 197 -3.46 7.43 -4.49
C ILE A 197 -2.92 8.67 -3.73
N SER A 198 -1.90 9.34 -4.25
CA SER A 198 -1.38 10.58 -3.62
C SER A 198 -2.45 11.66 -3.56
N GLY A 199 -3.22 11.84 -4.63
CA GLY A 199 -4.36 12.75 -4.68
C GLY A 199 -5.47 12.35 -3.70
N PHE A 200 -5.83 11.06 -3.67
CA PHE A 200 -6.86 10.51 -2.80
C PHE A 200 -6.55 10.74 -1.31
N ILE A 201 -5.32 10.47 -0.86
CA ILE A 201 -4.86 10.73 0.50
C ILE A 201 -5.10 12.19 0.89
N ARG A 202 -4.71 13.13 0.02
CA ARG A 202 -4.84 14.56 0.25
C ARG A 202 -6.29 15.02 0.31
N CYS A 203 -7.17 14.43 -0.49
CA CYS A 203 -8.61 14.72 -0.45
C CYS A 203 -9.27 14.37 0.88
N LEU A 204 -8.70 13.43 1.65
CA LEU A 204 -9.28 12.95 2.92
C LEU A 204 -8.76 13.69 4.17
N THR A 205 -7.98 14.76 4.01
CA THR A 205 -7.38 15.55 5.11
C THR A 205 -8.40 15.96 6.17
N GLN A 206 -9.63 16.28 5.79
CA GLN A 206 -10.66 16.77 6.69
C GLN A 206 -11.26 15.71 7.64
N LEU A 207 -10.96 14.44 7.41
CA LEU A 207 -11.49 13.34 8.24
C LEU A 207 -10.87 13.33 9.64
N GLU A 208 -9.59 13.69 9.77
CA GLU A 208 -8.92 13.65 11.06
C GLU A 208 -9.50 14.70 12.04
N PRO A 209 -9.56 16.00 11.71
CA PRO A 209 -10.08 16.99 12.66
C PRO A 209 -11.57 16.84 12.95
N ARG A 210 -12.35 16.23 12.06
CA ARG A 210 -13.80 16.09 12.21
C ARG A 210 -14.23 14.80 12.88
N PHE A 211 -13.52 13.70 12.59
CA PHE A 211 -13.94 12.35 12.99
C PHE A 211 -12.84 11.54 13.71
N GLY A 212 -11.59 12.00 13.72
CA GLY A 212 -10.48 11.24 14.29
C GLY A 212 -9.91 10.17 13.33
N VAL A 213 -10.28 10.19 12.05
CA VAL A 213 -9.72 9.27 11.04
C VAL A 213 -8.58 9.96 10.30
N ARG A 214 -7.34 9.54 10.55
CA ARG A 214 -6.17 10.01 9.81
C ARG A 214 -5.89 9.11 8.63
N VAL A 215 -5.78 9.70 7.43
CA VAL A 215 -5.39 9.02 6.20
C VAL A 215 -4.10 9.65 5.71
N ASN A 216 -3.02 8.88 5.76
CA ASN A 216 -1.68 9.27 5.35
C ASN A 216 -1.10 8.26 4.36
N GLY A 217 0.09 8.51 3.84
CA GLY A 217 0.78 7.56 2.99
C GLY A 217 2.28 7.75 2.96
N VAL A 218 2.95 6.76 2.41
CA VAL A 218 4.38 6.80 2.11
C VAL A 218 4.59 6.74 0.60
N ALA A 219 5.62 7.41 0.11
CA ALA A 219 6.06 7.42 -1.28
C ALA A 219 7.52 6.91 -1.35
N PRO A 220 7.72 5.59 -1.30
CA PRO A 220 9.07 5.01 -1.37
C PRO A 220 9.71 5.21 -2.74
N GLY A 221 11.04 5.31 -2.73
CA GLY A 221 11.88 5.11 -3.90
C GLY A 221 12.01 3.64 -4.27
N VAL A 222 13.21 3.22 -4.67
CA VAL A 222 13.48 1.85 -5.11
C VAL A 222 13.73 0.96 -3.90
N VAL A 223 12.72 0.17 -3.50
CA VAL A 223 12.80 -0.67 -2.30
C VAL A 223 13.28 -2.08 -2.66
N ARG A 224 14.28 -2.57 -1.94
CA ARG A 224 14.82 -3.92 -2.13
C ARG A 224 13.82 -5.00 -1.68
N THR A 225 12.96 -5.40 -2.59
CA THR A 225 11.89 -6.38 -2.37
C THR A 225 11.85 -7.40 -3.51
N PRO A 226 11.14 -8.53 -3.36
CA PRO A 226 10.88 -9.47 -4.45
C PRO A 226 10.32 -8.85 -5.73
N LEU A 227 9.58 -7.74 -5.62
CA LEU A 227 9.11 -6.96 -6.77
C LEU A 227 10.25 -6.54 -7.72
N TRP A 228 11.45 -6.39 -7.20
CA TRP A 228 12.67 -6.06 -7.95
C TRP A 228 13.62 -7.26 -8.05
N THR A 229 13.91 -7.91 -6.92
CA THR A 229 14.98 -8.93 -6.85
C THR A 229 14.63 -10.24 -7.55
N GLU A 230 13.35 -10.54 -7.75
CA GLU A 230 12.88 -11.72 -8.49
C GLU A 230 12.57 -11.41 -9.97
N HIS A 231 12.87 -10.19 -10.44
CA HIS A 231 12.59 -9.71 -11.79
C HIS A 231 13.86 -9.17 -12.44
N PRO A 232 14.69 -10.03 -13.08
CA PRO A 232 15.94 -9.62 -13.71
C PRO A 232 15.78 -8.51 -14.75
N GLU A 233 14.65 -8.49 -15.46
CA GLU A 233 14.29 -7.46 -16.43
C GLU A 233 14.12 -6.06 -15.81
N LYS A 234 13.84 -5.99 -14.52
CA LYS A 234 13.76 -4.71 -13.79
C LYS A 234 15.12 -4.33 -13.23
N LEU A 235 15.94 -5.30 -12.84
CA LEU A 235 17.27 -5.05 -12.27
C LEU A 235 18.22 -4.40 -13.29
N MET A 236 17.99 -4.54 -14.59
CA MET A 236 18.77 -3.83 -15.61
C MET A 236 18.71 -2.30 -15.48
N ASN A 237 17.65 -1.77 -14.86
CA ASN A 237 17.51 -0.33 -14.62
C ASN A 237 18.32 0.18 -13.42
N VAL A 238 18.90 -0.73 -12.62
CA VAL A 238 19.65 -0.40 -11.41
C VAL A 238 21.15 -0.47 -11.69
N ASP A 239 21.87 0.62 -11.44
CA ASP A 239 23.33 0.64 -11.43
C ASP A 239 23.83 0.42 -9.99
N ALA A 240 24.34 -0.80 -9.72
CA ALA A 240 24.79 -1.17 -8.39
C ALA A 240 25.95 -0.32 -7.85
N ALA A 241 26.64 0.46 -8.69
CA ALA A 241 27.72 1.35 -8.29
C ALA A 241 27.23 2.75 -7.91
N GLN A 242 26.04 3.17 -8.38
CA GLN A 242 25.49 4.50 -8.18
C GLN A 242 24.22 4.51 -7.35
N ASP A 243 23.35 3.49 -7.55
CA ASP A 243 22.01 3.47 -6.94
C ASP A 243 22.06 2.86 -5.54
N ALA A 244 21.43 3.55 -4.60
CA ALA A 244 21.16 3.00 -3.27
C ALA A 244 19.76 2.37 -3.21
N TRP A 245 19.65 1.33 -2.40
CA TRP A 245 18.38 0.69 -2.14
C TRP A 245 17.74 1.21 -0.86
N VAL A 246 16.47 1.58 -0.94
CA VAL A 246 15.64 1.76 0.25
C VAL A 246 15.36 0.39 0.85
N THR A 247 15.47 0.26 2.16
CA THR A 247 15.14 -0.98 2.86
C THR A 247 13.65 -1.03 3.21
N PRO A 248 13.03 -2.23 3.25
CA PRO A 248 11.65 -2.37 3.75
C PRO A 248 11.48 -1.81 5.16
N GLN A 249 12.53 -1.85 5.99
CA GLN A 249 12.52 -1.34 7.36
C GLN A 249 12.43 0.19 7.41
N GLU A 250 13.11 0.90 6.52
CA GLU A 250 12.98 2.36 6.40
C GLU A 250 11.56 2.76 6.00
N VAL A 251 10.94 2.02 5.07
CA VAL A 251 9.55 2.24 4.68
C VAL A 251 8.61 1.96 5.86
N ALA A 252 8.80 0.84 6.56
CA ALA A 252 8.00 0.47 7.73
C ALA A 252 8.08 1.53 8.84
N GLN A 253 9.27 2.09 9.07
CA GLN A 253 9.46 3.16 10.06
C GLN A 253 8.72 4.44 9.65
N ALA A 254 8.77 4.84 8.39
CA ALA A 254 8.01 5.99 7.89
C ALA A 254 6.49 5.75 7.97
N MET A 255 6.03 4.53 7.71
CA MET A 255 4.62 4.17 7.89
C MET A 255 4.21 4.29 9.37
N LEU A 256 5.04 3.83 10.30
CA LEU A 256 4.78 3.96 11.73
C LEU A 256 4.73 5.43 12.15
N GLN A 257 5.61 6.27 11.63
CA GLN A 257 5.57 7.72 11.87
C GLN A 257 4.24 8.33 11.38
N CYS A 258 3.76 7.96 10.18
CA CYS A 258 2.45 8.36 9.67
C CYS A 258 1.30 8.00 10.62
N VAL A 259 1.42 6.88 11.35
CA VAL A 259 0.41 6.36 12.28
C VAL A 259 0.47 7.08 13.63
N GLU A 260 1.67 7.20 14.23
CA GLU A 260 1.84 7.62 15.63
C GLU A 260 2.15 9.11 15.78
N GLU A 261 2.96 9.71 14.90
CA GLU A 261 3.49 11.06 15.12
C GLU A 261 2.45 12.15 14.81
N ASN A 262 2.30 13.08 15.76
CA ASN A 262 1.30 14.16 15.65
C ASN A 262 1.69 15.24 14.64
N GLU A 263 2.95 15.31 14.23
CA GLU A 263 3.38 16.25 13.19
C GLU A 263 2.90 15.86 11.79
N TYR A 264 2.52 14.58 11.57
CA TYR A 264 2.03 14.05 10.31
C TYR A 264 0.50 13.91 10.34
N PHE A 265 -0.19 15.04 10.32
CA PHE A 265 -1.66 15.06 10.28
C PHE A 265 -2.21 14.55 8.95
N GLY A 266 -3.52 14.30 8.89
CA GLY A 266 -4.21 13.72 7.74
C GLY A 266 -3.90 14.43 6.42
N GLY A 267 -3.65 13.64 5.36
CA GLY A 267 -3.22 14.12 4.05
C GLY A 267 -1.70 14.14 3.85
N THR A 268 -0.91 13.80 4.88
CA THR A 268 0.56 13.76 4.78
C THR A 268 1.01 12.57 3.94
N ILE A 269 1.97 12.83 3.05
CA ILE A 269 2.71 11.82 2.30
C ILE A 269 4.20 11.99 2.64
N LEU A 270 4.84 10.90 3.05
CA LEU A 270 6.28 10.85 3.32
C LEU A 270 7.01 10.17 2.17
N GLU A 271 7.86 10.89 1.47
CA GLU A 271 8.84 10.30 0.56
C GLU A 271 9.91 9.60 1.41
N VAL A 272 10.27 8.38 0.99
CA VAL A 272 11.25 7.55 1.70
C VAL A 272 12.37 7.18 0.73
N GLY A 273 13.56 7.75 0.97
CA GLY A 273 14.80 7.39 0.31
C GLY A 273 15.73 6.62 1.24
N ALA A 274 16.86 6.17 0.72
CA ALA A 274 17.88 5.51 1.52
C ALA A 274 18.46 6.51 2.54
N GLY A 275 18.24 6.25 3.83
CA GLY A 275 18.71 7.07 4.94
C GLY A 275 18.02 8.42 5.13
N HIS A 276 16.95 8.73 4.39
CA HIS A 276 16.24 10.00 4.55
C HIS A 276 14.74 9.90 4.28
N THR A 277 13.99 10.81 4.90
CA THR A 277 12.54 10.94 4.74
C THR A 277 12.17 12.42 4.68
N ARG A 278 11.23 12.80 3.81
CA ARG A 278 10.70 14.16 3.74
C ARG A 278 9.20 14.18 3.50
N LYS A 279 8.51 15.26 3.89
CA LYS A 279 7.11 15.50 3.50
C LYS A 279 7.04 15.92 2.03
N VAL A 280 6.16 15.29 1.26
CA VAL A 280 5.86 15.70 -0.12
C VAL A 280 4.90 16.89 -0.10
N LYS A 281 5.30 18.00 -0.71
CA LYS A 281 4.47 19.21 -0.81
C LYS A 281 3.33 19.02 -1.81
N VAL A 282 2.26 19.80 -1.67
CA VAL A 282 1.10 19.73 -2.55
C VAL A 282 1.32 20.48 -3.86
N TYR A 283 1.90 21.68 -3.76
CA TYR A 283 2.13 22.57 -4.90
C TYR A 283 3.61 22.99 -4.97
N ASN A 284 4.08 23.21 -6.20
CA ASN A 284 5.46 23.63 -6.47
C ASN A 284 6.52 22.69 -5.86
N ASP A 285 6.18 21.42 -5.72
CA ASP A 285 7.17 20.41 -5.34
C ASP A 285 8.08 20.15 -6.54
N PRO A 286 9.41 20.26 -6.40
CA PRO A 286 10.36 20.05 -7.50
C PRO A 286 10.46 18.59 -7.96
N GLY A 287 9.69 17.68 -7.37
CA GLY A 287 9.79 16.25 -7.56
C GLY A 287 10.68 15.58 -6.50
N PRO A 288 10.96 14.29 -6.66
CA PRO A 288 11.79 13.54 -5.74
C PRO A 288 13.25 13.97 -5.80
N ASN A 289 14.01 13.61 -4.79
CA ASN A 289 15.46 13.77 -4.85
C ASN A 289 16.05 12.90 -5.96
N MET A 290 16.67 13.53 -6.96
CA MET A 290 17.22 12.86 -8.14
C MET A 290 18.64 12.31 -7.93
N ASP A 291 19.20 12.37 -6.72
CA ASP A 291 20.48 11.77 -6.40
C ASP A 291 20.35 10.23 -6.34
N PRO A 292 21.03 9.47 -7.21
CA PRO A 292 20.96 8.00 -7.21
C PRO A 292 21.37 7.37 -5.87
N SER A 293 22.31 8.00 -5.15
CA SER A 293 22.76 7.53 -3.83
C SER A 293 21.66 7.57 -2.76
N GLY A 294 20.60 8.35 -3.00
CA GLY A 294 19.44 8.45 -2.12
C GLY A 294 18.46 7.28 -2.22
N GLY A 295 18.61 6.37 -3.20
CA GLY A 295 17.72 5.23 -3.41
C GLY A 295 16.30 5.61 -3.87
N ILE A 296 16.09 6.82 -4.37
CA ILE A 296 14.78 7.32 -4.85
C ILE A 296 14.52 6.93 -6.29
N ILE A 297 15.54 7.07 -7.14
CA ILE A 297 15.50 6.78 -8.57
C ILE A 297 16.59 5.77 -8.94
N THR A 298 16.48 5.20 -10.13
CA THR A 298 17.53 4.34 -10.73
C THR A 298 18.30 5.10 -11.80
N SER A 299 19.63 4.88 -11.88
CA SER A 299 20.51 5.58 -12.82
C SER A 299 20.23 5.20 -14.28
N ASN A 300 19.77 3.99 -14.52
CA ASN A 300 19.56 3.41 -15.86
C ASN A 300 18.08 3.35 -16.28
N SER A 301 17.25 4.22 -15.74
CA SER A 301 15.80 4.25 -16.07
C SER A 301 15.52 4.43 -17.56
N ALA A 302 16.39 5.15 -18.28
CA ALA A 302 16.29 5.35 -19.74
C ALA A 302 16.33 4.04 -20.55
N LEU A 303 16.97 2.97 -20.04
CA LEU A 303 16.96 1.67 -20.72
C LEU A 303 15.53 1.09 -20.82
N GLY A 304 14.70 1.33 -19.81
CA GLY A 304 13.29 0.93 -19.86
C GLY A 304 12.45 1.76 -20.83
N ASP A 305 12.85 3.00 -21.10
CA ASP A 305 12.20 3.84 -22.09
C ASP A 305 12.52 3.37 -23.52
N ASP A 306 13.77 2.96 -23.77
CA ASP A 306 14.20 2.37 -25.05
C ASP A 306 13.42 1.06 -25.34
N GLU A 307 13.22 0.21 -24.34
CA GLU A 307 12.40 -1.01 -24.45
C GLU A 307 10.95 -0.69 -24.86
N VAL A 308 10.36 0.37 -24.33
CA VAL A 308 9.02 0.82 -24.73
C VAL A 308 8.99 1.26 -26.20
N ILE A 309 10.02 1.94 -26.65
CA ILE A 309 10.13 2.35 -28.07
C ILE A 309 10.18 1.11 -28.97
N ASP A 310 10.90 0.06 -28.57
CA ASP A 310 10.93 -1.19 -29.32
C ASP A 310 9.53 -1.82 -29.40
N TRP A 311 8.80 -1.89 -28.29
CA TRP A 311 7.42 -2.41 -28.29
C TRP A 311 6.48 -1.61 -29.22
N LEU A 312 6.63 -0.30 -29.29
CA LEU A 312 5.83 0.53 -30.18
C LEU A 312 6.07 0.24 -31.67
N HIS A 313 7.19 -0.36 -32.04
CA HIS A 313 7.48 -0.82 -33.39
C HIS A 313 6.99 -2.25 -33.67
N GLU A 314 6.51 -2.98 -32.67
CA GLU A 314 6.00 -4.34 -32.83
C GLU A 314 4.53 -4.35 -33.25
N GLU A 315 4.25 -4.61 -34.55
CA GLU A 315 2.89 -4.72 -35.08
C GLU A 315 2.07 -5.80 -34.35
N ALA A 316 2.72 -6.88 -33.87
CA ALA A 316 2.06 -7.93 -33.10
C ALA A 316 1.48 -7.43 -31.76
N ILE A 317 2.00 -6.34 -31.20
CA ILE A 317 1.51 -5.72 -29.95
C ILE A 317 0.50 -4.62 -30.27
N TRP A 318 0.84 -3.72 -31.19
CA TRP A 318 0.09 -2.50 -31.43
C TRP A 318 -0.86 -2.54 -32.64
N GLY A 319 -0.68 -3.50 -33.56
CA GLY A 319 -1.56 -3.72 -34.71
C GLY A 319 -2.84 -4.49 -34.41
N ALA A 320 -2.99 -5.06 -33.22
CA ALA A 320 -4.12 -5.90 -32.84
C ALA A 320 -5.28 -5.14 -32.13
N GLN A 321 -5.41 -3.83 -32.37
CA GLN A 321 -6.36 -2.96 -31.66
C GLN A 321 -7.77 -2.92 -32.27
N ASP A 322 -8.06 -3.67 -33.34
CA ASP A 322 -9.38 -3.70 -34.01
C ASP A 322 -10.23 -4.93 -33.59
#